data_0d2408cb74697e29b8db5e5f0e2e351e
#
_entry.id   0d2408cb74697e29b8db5e5f0e2e351e
#
_cell.length_a   1.000
_cell.length_b   1.000
_cell.length_c   1.000
_cell.angle_alpha   90.00
_cell.angle_beta   90.00
_cell.angle_gamma   90.00
#
_symmetry.space_group_name_H-M   'P 1'
#
loop_
_entity.id
_entity.type
_entity.pdbx_description
1 polymer ?
#
loop_
_entity_poly.entity_id
_entity_poly.type
_entity_poly.pdbx_seq_one_letter_code
_entity_poly.pdbx_strand_id
1 'polypeptide(L)'
;MKLMKQNELKMGIALVALLMLSMSAQASHRALLFNDMATNKILEIWPEFAESINNETRGMEDPGGRSLIVQTGLRSHINNLLREQPSPAQFAEGFQVLADEFYSTSGMTTFGSRLDTAPQITGFQHILREKNRLPVRFAWSVETATQPITAAAAAGLYATIGVQWQGMNSNPWLWQRGISSEGGWDAPNRGCQGDDLPVKPGVDVKSVKEVLEICPDFTSPNVQALMRGLQAGWRFVGVHGVGSHGFRIFVQKLEEAMEKNPGVLTLDYVRKSRHGFAHGTLTGAVPEVMEQIKHYNIYIPINLRRALAIEPDNIRQNYGEPGWAFLGPVKTLLDMGIKVVGEGEIGRPDPTTYFKQADVFVNREISNGTSEGRPIPENFGEGQVYVPEEGVDRVVALKLLTYRSADFHYAEDKIGSLEVGKFADFAVIDKDFLSGPDTEVRHNKVLMTILAGETRYKDPAYNPVER
;
A
#
# COMPACT_ATOMS: atom_id res chain seq x y z
N MET A 1 9.64 35.47 16.85
CA MET A 1 8.21 35.20 17.12
C MET A 1 7.38 34.96 15.85
N LYS A 2 7.49 35.74 14.78
CA LYS A 2 6.80 35.47 13.50
C LYS A 2 7.27 34.19 12.79
N LEU A 3 8.57 33.89 12.79
CA LEU A 3 9.12 32.67 12.19
C LEU A 3 8.70 31.37 12.92
N MET A 4 8.65 31.42 14.28
CA MET A 4 8.19 30.24 15.06
C MET A 4 6.71 29.91 14.77
N LYS A 5 5.82 30.91 14.73
CA LYS A 5 4.42 30.69 14.39
C LYS A 5 4.22 30.17 12.96
N GLN A 6 5.08 30.56 12.03
CA GLN A 6 5.03 30.09 10.64
C GLN A 6 5.50 28.63 10.51
N ASN A 7 6.49 28.22 11.31
CA ASN A 7 6.95 26.82 11.36
C ASN A 7 5.97 25.90 12.08
N GLU A 8 5.34 26.37 13.17
CA GLU A 8 4.28 25.62 13.85
C GLU A 8 3.04 25.45 12.95
N LEU A 9 2.68 26.47 12.17
CA LEU A 9 1.59 26.39 11.21
C LEU A 9 1.93 25.42 10.07
N LYS A 10 3.16 25.47 9.53
CA LYS A 10 3.64 24.53 8.50
C LYS A 10 3.68 23.10 9.01
N MET A 11 4.16 22.88 10.24
CA MET A 11 4.13 21.56 10.89
C MET A 11 2.71 21.06 11.14
N GLY A 12 1.79 21.92 11.53
CA GLY A 12 0.38 21.59 11.69
C GLY A 12 -0.29 21.20 10.36
N ILE A 13 -0.03 21.94 9.28
CA ILE A 13 -0.58 21.70 7.93
C ILE A 13 0.05 20.44 7.34
N ALA A 14 1.36 20.21 7.49
CA ALA A 14 2.04 18.99 7.07
C ALA A 14 1.50 17.76 7.83
N LEU A 15 1.23 17.91 9.13
CA LEU A 15 0.64 16.85 9.95
C LEU A 15 -0.79 16.48 9.48
N VAL A 16 -1.57 17.47 9.06
CA VAL A 16 -2.93 17.26 8.51
C VAL A 16 -2.87 16.56 7.14
N ALA A 17 -1.99 17.01 6.24
CA ALA A 17 -1.82 16.36 4.93
C ALA A 17 -1.22 14.95 5.04
N LEU A 18 -0.27 14.75 5.95
CA LEU A 18 0.33 13.44 6.26
C LEU A 18 -0.69 12.48 6.84
N LEU A 19 -1.54 12.96 7.75
CA LEU A 19 -2.64 12.16 8.29
C LEU A 19 -3.64 11.74 7.20
N MET A 20 -3.80 12.52 6.15
CA MET A 20 -4.71 12.19 5.04
C MET A 20 -4.11 11.21 4.03
N LEU A 21 -2.80 11.26 3.77
CA LEU A 21 -2.13 10.32 2.85
C LEU A 21 -1.70 9.03 3.54
N SER A 22 -1.38 9.07 4.84
CA SER A 22 -1.00 7.90 5.63
C SER A 22 -2.17 7.17 6.28
N MET A 23 -3.37 7.76 6.30
CA MET A 23 -4.51 7.15 6.99
C MET A 23 -5.00 5.85 6.36
N SER A 24 -4.77 5.63 5.08
CA SER A 24 -5.05 4.34 4.44
C SER A 24 -4.15 3.21 4.93
N ALA A 25 -2.89 3.51 5.27
CA ALA A 25 -1.92 2.51 5.72
C ALA A 25 -1.94 2.25 7.23
N GLN A 26 -2.48 3.16 8.03
CA GLN A 26 -2.50 3.05 9.49
C GLN A 26 -3.82 2.53 10.08
N ALA A 27 -4.79 2.24 9.24
CA ALA A 27 -6.15 1.94 9.67
C ALA A 27 -6.29 0.60 10.42
N SER A 28 -5.35 -0.32 10.29
CA SER A 28 -5.62 -1.72 10.55
C SER A 28 -5.67 -2.18 12.02
N HIS A 29 -5.20 -1.41 13.01
CA HIS A 29 -5.07 -1.96 14.37
C HIS A 29 -5.36 -1.03 15.53
N ARG A 30 -6.02 0.10 15.33
CA ARG A 30 -6.36 1.02 16.43
C ARG A 30 -7.86 1.24 16.52
N ALA A 31 -8.43 0.88 17.67
CA ALA A 31 -9.75 1.35 18.04
C ALA A 31 -9.72 2.87 18.27
N LEU A 32 -10.80 3.56 17.92
CA LEU A 32 -11.06 4.93 18.35
C LEU A 32 -12.00 4.87 19.55
N LEU A 33 -11.63 5.60 20.60
CA LEU A 33 -12.45 5.79 21.78
C LEU A 33 -13.19 7.12 21.64
N PHE A 34 -14.50 7.08 21.70
CA PHE A 34 -15.36 8.27 21.66
C PHE A 34 -16.01 8.49 23.03
N ASN A 35 -16.00 9.71 23.49
CA ASN A 35 -16.84 10.12 24.62
C ASN A 35 -18.29 10.37 24.13
N ASP A 36 -19.23 10.53 25.07
CA ASP A 36 -20.66 10.71 24.77
C ASP A 36 -20.91 11.89 23.83
N MET A 37 -20.12 12.97 23.97
CA MET A 37 -20.28 14.15 23.11
C MET A 37 -19.92 13.83 21.65
N ALA A 38 -18.83 13.14 21.41
CA ALA A 38 -18.41 12.72 20.08
C ALA A 38 -19.40 11.70 19.49
N THR A 39 -19.88 10.75 20.31
CA THR A 39 -20.90 9.77 19.90
C THR A 39 -22.20 10.44 19.51
N ASN A 40 -22.70 11.37 20.32
CA ASN A 40 -23.92 12.12 20.02
C ASN A 40 -23.76 12.95 18.74
N LYS A 41 -22.59 13.56 18.52
CA LYS A 41 -22.33 14.31 17.30
C LYS A 41 -22.30 13.42 16.05
N ILE A 42 -21.78 12.21 16.14
CA ILE A 42 -21.81 11.23 15.05
C ILE A 42 -23.26 10.85 14.73
N LEU A 43 -24.06 10.52 15.74
CA LEU A 43 -25.45 10.13 15.56
C LEU A 43 -26.33 11.27 15.03
N GLU A 44 -26.02 12.53 15.36
CA GLU A 44 -26.68 13.71 14.78
C GLU A 44 -26.40 13.83 13.27
N ILE A 45 -25.18 13.57 12.84
CA ILE A 45 -24.75 13.69 11.43
C ILE A 45 -25.16 12.44 10.62
N TRP A 46 -25.14 11.29 11.27
CA TRP A 46 -25.35 9.99 10.64
C TRP A 46 -26.19 9.07 11.54
N PRO A 47 -27.52 9.21 11.56
CA PRO A 47 -28.40 8.44 12.42
C PRO A 47 -28.33 6.93 12.21
N GLU A 48 -28.10 6.47 10.96
CA GLU A 48 -28.01 5.05 10.61
C GLU A 48 -26.80 4.36 11.26
N PHE A 49 -25.86 5.12 11.75
CA PHE A 49 -24.69 4.61 12.46
C PHE A 49 -25.05 3.89 13.77
N ALA A 50 -26.22 4.18 14.36
CA ALA A 50 -26.66 3.53 15.58
C ALA A 50 -26.75 2.00 15.44
N GLU A 51 -27.11 1.49 14.25
CA GLU A 51 -27.17 0.05 13.98
C GLU A 51 -25.78 -0.56 13.84
N SER A 52 -24.86 0.16 13.22
CA SER A 52 -23.46 -0.24 13.07
C SER A 52 -22.69 -0.28 14.39
N ILE A 53 -22.99 0.67 15.31
CA ILE A 53 -22.42 0.70 16.66
C ILE A 53 -22.70 -0.63 17.39
N ASN A 54 -23.94 -1.08 17.36
CA ASN A 54 -24.35 -2.30 18.06
C ASN A 54 -23.69 -3.58 17.52
N ASN A 55 -23.30 -3.60 16.26
CA ASN A 55 -22.70 -4.76 15.60
C ASN A 55 -21.17 -4.83 15.75
N GLU A 56 -20.47 -3.68 15.72
CA GLU A 56 -19.02 -3.64 15.77
C GLU A 56 -18.44 -3.44 17.18
N THR A 57 -19.21 -2.92 18.11
CA THR A 57 -18.75 -2.61 19.48
C THR A 57 -19.16 -3.64 20.51
N ARG A 58 -19.71 -4.78 20.09
CA ARG A 58 -20.16 -5.84 20.98
C ARG A 58 -19.06 -6.27 21.96
N GLY A 59 -19.22 -5.91 23.23
CA GLY A 59 -18.33 -6.30 24.32
C GLY A 59 -17.13 -5.35 24.55
N MET A 60 -17.11 -4.18 23.92
CA MET A 60 -16.05 -3.19 24.10
C MET A 60 -16.52 -1.91 24.81
N GLU A 61 -17.40 -2.05 25.78
CA GLU A 61 -17.78 -0.93 26.63
C GLU A 61 -16.65 -0.62 27.63
N ASP A 62 -16.35 0.67 27.81
CA ASP A 62 -15.57 1.14 28.95
C ASP A 62 -16.25 0.66 30.24
N PRO A 63 -15.54 0.19 31.28
CA PRO A 63 -16.11 -0.17 32.58
C PRO A 63 -17.00 0.90 33.22
N GLY A 64 -16.92 2.15 32.72
CA GLY A 64 -17.81 3.25 33.10
C GLY A 64 -19.03 3.49 32.19
N GLY A 65 -19.23 2.71 31.12
CA GLY A 65 -20.36 2.83 30.20
C GLY A 65 -20.42 4.14 29.40
N ARG A 66 -19.29 4.85 29.25
CA ARG A 66 -19.26 6.23 28.72
C ARG A 66 -18.49 6.40 27.42
N SER A 67 -18.00 5.34 26.84
CA SER A 67 -17.11 5.43 25.69
C SER A 67 -17.48 4.41 24.64
N LEU A 68 -17.59 4.85 23.40
CA LEU A 68 -17.77 4.00 22.25
C LEU A 68 -16.40 3.68 21.64
N ILE A 69 -16.05 2.41 21.53
CA ILE A 69 -14.86 1.94 20.84
C ILE A 69 -15.30 1.48 19.45
N VAL A 70 -14.78 2.16 18.42
CA VAL A 70 -15.04 1.79 17.02
C VAL A 70 -13.80 1.14 16.43
N GLN A 71 -13.94 -0.10 16.01
CA GLN A 71 -12.88 -0.79 15.29
C GLN A 71 -12.75 -0.28 13.84
N THR A 72 -11.69 -0.68 13.22
CA THR A 72 -11.03 -0.13 12.03
C THR A 72 -11.88 0.24 10.81
N GLY A 73 -12.94 -0.47 10.48
CA GLY A 73 -13.70 -0.24 9.25
C GLY A 73 -14.40 1.13 9.19
N LEU A 74 -15.01 1.54 10.28
CA LEU A 74 -15.77 2.79 10.39
C LEU A 74 -14.87 3.99 10.79
N ARG A 75 -13.66 3.75 11.28
CA ARG A 75 -12.78 4.79 11.81
C ARG A 75 -12.47 5.89 10.81
N SER A 76 -12.12 5.53 9.60
CA SER A 76 -11.80 6.51 8.54
C SER A 76 -13.01 7.36 8.20
N HIS A 77 -14.19 6.75 8.13
CA HIS A 77 -15.43 7.45 7.86
C HIS A 77 -15.79 8.43 8.99
N ILE A 78 -15.74 8.00 10.24
CA ILE A 78 -15.99 8.83 11.40
C ILE A 78 -14.99 9.98 11.52
N ASN A 79 -13.70 9.71 11.32
CA ASN A 79 -12.69 10.75 11.28
C ASN A 79 -12.96 11.79 10.20
N ASN A 80 -13.46 11.38 9.05
CA ASN A 80 -13.82 12.29 7.97
C ASN A 80 -15.06 13.14 8.34
N LEU A 81 -16.00 12.59 9.09
CA LEU A 81 -17.20 13.32 9.57
C LEU A 81 -16.86 14.33 10.69
N LEU A 82 -15.96 13.96 11.60
CA LEU A 82 -15.64 14.77 12.78
C LEU A 82 -14.53 15.81 12.55
N ARG A 83 -13.75 15.67 11.50
CA ARG A 83 -12.66 16.61 11.18
C ARG A 83 -13.13 17.72 10.27
N GLU A 84 -12.69 18.92 10.58
CA GLU A 84 -12.73 19.99 9.60
C GLU A 84 -11.90 19.60 8.38
N GLN A 85 -12.56 19.54 7.24
CA GLN A 85 -11.89 19.13 5.99
C GLN A 85 -11.05 20.30 5.47
N PRO A 86 -9.79 20.08 5.05
CA PRO A 86 -8.99 21.14 4.50
C PRO A 86 -9.58 21.63 3.18
N SER A 87 -9.49 22.92 2.94
CA SER A 87 -9.74 23.46 1.62
C SER A 87 -8.76 22.89 0.59
N PRO A 88 -9.08 22.90 -0.71
CA PRO A 88 -8.14 22.44 -1.75
C PRO A 88 -6.78 23.15 -1.71
N ALA A 89 -6.75 24.43 -1.35
CA ALA A 89 -5.51 25.21 -1.19
C ALA A 89 -4.68 24.74 0.01
N GLN A 90 -5.32 24.52 1.16
CA GLN A 90 -4.65 23.98 2.36
C GLN A 90 -4.10 22.58 2.12
N PHE A 91 -4.87 21.72 1.42
CA PHE A 91 -4.38 20.40 1.01
C PHE A 91 -3.14 20.54 0.12
N ALA A 92 -3.19 21.42 -0.89
CA ALA A 92 -2.08 21.66 -1.81
C ALA A 92 -0.80 22.13 -1.08
N GLU A 93 -0.93 23.04 -0.12
CA GLU A 93 0.18 23.49 0.70
C GLU A 93 0.77 22.35 1.54
N GLY A 94 -0.07 21.58 2.23
CA GLY A 94 0.38 20.42 3.03
C GLY A 94 1.03 19.34 2.17
N PHE A 95 0.49 19.05 0.98
CA PHE A 95 1.10 18.08 0.07
C PHE A 95 2.44 18.57 -0.49
N GLN A 96 2.59 19.88 -0.73
CA GLN A 96 3.87 20.47 -1.15
C GLN A 96 4.94 20.28 -0.05
N VAL A 97 4.59 20.53 1.21
CA VAL A 97 5.49 20.31 2.35
C VAL A 97 5.91 18.84 2.45
N LEU A 98 4.96 17.92 2.33
CA LEU A 98 5.23 16.47 2.29
C LEU A 98 6.21 16.09 1.18
N ALA A 99 5.98 16.61 0.00
CA ALA A 99 6.82 16.33 -1.15
C ALA A 99 8.24 16.88 -0.97
N ASP A 100 8.37 18.09 -0.43
CA ASP A 100 9.68 18.76 -0.29
C ASP A 100 10.48 18.20 0.90
N GLU A 101 9.84 17.92 2.04
CA GLU A 101 10.55 17.50 3.25
C GLU A 101 10.82 16.00 3.33
N PHE A 102 9.96 15.16 2.69
CA PHE A 102 10.07 13.72 2.81
C PHE A 102 10.26 13.01 1.47
N TYR A 103 9.39 13.21 0.49
CA TYR A 103 9.45 12.43 -0.74
C TYR A 103 10.67 12.79 -1.58
N SER A 104 10.92 14.07 -1.79
CA SER A 104 12.07 14.52 -2.57
C SER A 104 13.39 14.19 -1.87
N THR A 105 13.48 14.29 -0.55
CA THR A 105 14.70 13.95 0.21
C THR A 105 15.05 12.48 0.14
N SER A 106 14.05 11.61 -0.02
CA SER A 106 14.23 10.16 -0.10
C SER A 106 14.49 9.62 -1.51
N GLY A 107 14.54 10.47 -2.53
CA GLY A 107 14.69 10.03 -3.93
C GLY A 107 13.38 9.61 -4.62
N MET A 108 12.24 9.77 -3.95
CA MET A 108 10.95 9.40 -4.51
C MET A 108 10.51 10.40 -5.59
N THR A 109 10.35 9.92 -6.79
CA THR A 109 9.81 10.68 -7.92
C THR A 109 8.38 10.31 -8.24
N THR A 110 7.97 9.10 -7.86
CA THR A 110 6.63 8.55 -8.10
C THR A 110 6.21 7.67 -6.95
N PHE A 111 4.94 7.74 -6.57
CA PHE A 111 4.35 6.80 -5.63
C PHE A 111 2.97 6.32 -6.09
N GLY A 112 2.55 5.16 -5.59
CA GLY A 112 1.21 4.63 -5.78
C GLY A 112 0.48 4.52 -4.46
N SER A 113 -0.73 5.06 -4.37
CA SER A 113 -1.58 4.96 -3.19
C SER A 113 -3.06 5.06 -3.54
N ARG A 114 -3.89 5.09 -2.52
CA ARG A 114 -5.35 5.18 -2.64
C ARG A 114 -5.80 6.63 -2.57
N LEU A 115 -6.90 6.96 -3.23
CA LEU A 115 -7.68 8.16 -3.00
C LEU A 115 -9.01 7.74 -2.40
N ASP A 116 -9.24 8.15 -1.17
CA ASP A 116 -10.37 7.72 -0.35
C ASP A 116 -11.27 8.88 0.09
N THR A 117 -10.85 10.14 -0.11
CA THR A 117 -11.61 11.30 0.32
C THR A 117 -11.76 12.36 -0.77
N ALA A 118 -12.90 13.06 -0.75
CA ALA A 118 -13.14 14.19 -1.65
C ALA A 118 -12.10 15.32 -1.53
N PRO A 119 -11.63 15.70 -0.33
CA PRO A 119 -10.56 16.69 -0.18
C PRO A 119 -9.25 16.32 -0.86
N GLN A 120 -8.87 15.04 -0.87
CA GLN A 120 -7.69 14.58 -1.60
C GLN A 120 -7.86 14.80 -3.11
N ILE A 121 -9.01 14.37 -3.65
CA ILE A 121 -9.30 14.51 -5.09
C ILE A 121 -9.31 15.99 -5.49
N THR A 122 -10.05 16.82 -4.77
CA THR A 122 -10.15 18.27 -5.07
C THR A 122 -8.84 19.00 -4.86
N GLY A 123 -8.03 18.59 -3.87
CA GLY A 123 -6.71 19.13 -3.62
C GLY A 123 -5.71 18.85 -4.75
N PHE A 124 -5.66 17.60 -5.24
CA PHE A 124 -4.82 17.28 -6.40
C PHE A 124 -5.28 17.99 -7.67
N GLN A 125 -6.59 18.10 -7.90
CA GLN A 125 -7.14 18.89 -9.01
C GLN A 125 -6.77 20.36 -8.89
N HIS A 126 -6.79 20.93 -7.70
CA HIS A 126 -6.38 22.31 -7.45
C HIS A 126 -4.90 22.51 -7.84
N ILE A 127 -3.98 21.65 -7.36
CA ILE A 127 -2.56 21.74 -7.71
C ILE A 127 -2.36 21.67 -9.22
N LEU A 128 -3.03 20.72 -9.90
CA LEU A 128 -2.89 20.57 -11.35
C LEU A 128 -3.43 21.79 -12.14
N ARG A 129 -4.50 22.41 -11.67
CA ARG A 129 -5.03 23.65 -12.31
C ARG A 129 -4.09 24.83 -12.15
N GLU A 130 -3.50 24.99 -10.95
CA GLU A 130 -2.63 26.11 -10.65
C GLU A 130 -1.21 25.95 -11.22
N LYS A 131 -0.65 24.73 -11.18
CA LYS A 131 0.77 24.48 -11.49
C LYS A 131 0.99 23.60 -12.71
N ASN A 132 -0.06 23.02 -13.29
CA ASN A 132 -0.02 22.05 -14.40
C ASN A 132 0.90 20.82 -14.11
N ARG A 133 1.27 20.61 -12.85
CA ARG A 133 2.10 19.49 -12.39
C ARG A 133 1.92 19.25 -10.89
N LEU A 134 2.25 18.04 -10.44
CA LEU A 134 2.41 17.72 -9.01
C LEU A 134 3.87 17.84 -8.59
N PRO A 135 4.15 18.04 -7.29
CA PRO A 135 5.52 18.03 -6.76
C PRO A 135 6.16 16.65 -6.73
N VAL A 136 5.38 15.58 -6.87
CA VAL A 136 5.75 14.18 -7.05
C VAL A 136 4.66 13.51 -7.89
N ARG A 137 5.00 12.52 -8.71
CA ARG A 137 4.00 11.80 -9.53
C ARG A 137 3.17 10.88 -8.67
N PHE A 138 1.88 10.75 -8.99
CA PHE A 138 0.96 9.94 -8.20
C PHE A 138 0.10 9.01 -9.08
N ALA A 139 0.31 7.70 -8.89
CA ALA A 139 -0.55 6.65 -9.42
C ALA A 139 -1.62 6.30 -8.37
N TRP A 140 -2.86 6.70 -8.59
CA TRP A 140 -3.92 6.52 -7.60
C TRP A 140 -4.87 5.38 -7.90
N SER A 141 -5.48 4.82 -6.88
CA SER A 141 -6.57 3.84 -6.97
C SER A 141 -7.79 4.30 -6.19
N VAL A 142 -8.96 3.86 -6.65
CA VAL A 142 -10.22 4.12 -5.94
C VAL A 142 -10.30 3.21 -4.72
N GLU A 143 -10.41 3.77 -3.52
CA GLU A 143 -10.62 3.00 -2.30
C GLU A 143 -12.11 2.69 -2.12
N THR A 144 -12.43 1.41 -1.98
CA THR A 144 -13.83 0.95 -1.86
C THR A 144 -14.29 0.75 -0.41
N ALA A 145 -13.35 0.51 0.52
CA ALA A 145 -13.67 0.15 1.90
C ALA A 145 -14.07 1.35 2.78
N THR A 146 -13.59 2.55 2.44
CA THR A 146 -13.81 3.75 3.27
C THR A 146 -15.03 4.56 2.89
N GLN A 147 -15.70 4.17 1.81
CA GLN A 147 -16.91 4.84 1.36
C GLN A 147 -18.11 3.92 1.57
N PRO A 148 -19.18 4.39 2.20
CA PRO A 148 -20.44 3.65 2.29
C PRO A 148 -21.13 3.63 0.91
N ILE A 149 -20.38 3.23 -0.10
CA ILE A 149 -20.90 3.13 -1.46
C ILE A 149 -21.63 1.80 -1.55
N THR A 150 -22.94 1.85 -1.73
CA THR A 150 -23.70 0.65 -2.10
C THR A 150 -23.07 0.02 -3.35
N ALA A 151 -23.20 -1.30 -3.49
CA ALA A 151 -22.69 -1.99 -4.66
C ALA A 151 -23.19 -1.36 -5.99
N ALA A 152 -24.41 -0.80 -6.00
CA ALA A 152 -24.96 -0.09 -7.16
C ALA A 152 -24.23 1.24 -7.42
N ALA A 153 -23.94 2.02 -6.38
CA ALA A 153 -23.22 3.27 -6.50
C ALA A 153 -21.76 3.04 -6.94
N ALA A 154 -21.10 1.99 -6.43
CA ALA A 154 -19.77 1.58 -6.89
C ALA A 154 -19.78 1.21 -8.39
N ALA A 155 -20.75 0.43 -8.84
CA ALA A 155 -20.89 0.09 -10.26
C ALA A 155 -21.11 1.33 -11.15
N GLY A 156 -21.93 2.29 -10.69
CA GLY A 156 -22.14 3.56 -11.37
C GLY A 156 -20.86 4.40 -11.46
N LEU A 157 -20.10 4.48 -10.36
CA LEU A 157 -18.81 5.17 -10.33
C LEU A 157 -17.84 4.54 -11.34
N TYR A 158 -17.70 3.21 -11.33
CA TYR A 158 -16.81 2.51 -12.24
C TYR A 158 -17.21 2.71 -13.71
N ALA A 159 -18.51 2.63 -14.02
CA ALA A 159 -19.00 2.90 -15.36
C ALA A 159 -18.73 4.35 -15.82
N THR A 160 -18.81 5.31 -14.90
CA THR A 160 -18.63 6.74 -15.20
C THR A 160 -17.15 7.10 -15.41
N ILE A 161 -16.26 6.60 -14.57
CA ILE A 161 -14.81 6.91 -14.68
C ILE A 161 -14.21 6.25 -15.92
N GLY A 162 -14.65 5.04 -16.27
CA GLY A 162 -14.16 4.31 -17.44
C GLY A 162 -12.76 3.72 -17.27
N VAL A 163 -12.51 2.59 -17.90
CA VAL A 163 -11.23 1.87 -17.82
C VAL A 163 -10.12 2.54 -18.62
N GLN A 164 -10.48 3.32 -19.62
CA GLN A 164 -9.56 4.02 -20.54
C GLN A 164 -8.67 5.07 -19.86
N TRP A 165 -8.98 5.46 -18.63
CA TRP A 165 -8.21 6.43 -17.86
C TRP A 165 -7.08 5.79 -17.05
N GLN A 166 -6.94 4.46 -17.12
CA GLN A 166 -5.85 3.76 -16.44
C GLN A 166 -4.53 4.02 -17.17
N GLY A 167 -3.48 4.22 -16.36
CA GLY A 167 -2.13 4.40 -16.84
C GLY A 167 -1.70 5.84 -17.07
N MET A 168 -0.38 6.02 -17.10
CA MET A 168 0.29 7.31 -17.14
C MET A 168 0.04 8.11 -18.43
N ASN A 169 -0.48 7.48 -19.46
CA ASN A 169 -0.78 8.15 -20.75
C ASN A 169 -1.88 9.22 -20.65
N SER A 170 -2.76 9.13 -19.62
CA SER A 170 -3.82 10.12 -19.41
C SER A 170 -3.28 11.44 -18.84
N ASN A 171 -2.38 11.37 -17.87
CA ASN A 171 -1.69 12.50 -17.28
C ASN A 171 -0.39 12.01 -16.63
N PRO A 172 0.79 12.57 -16.95
CA PRO A 172 2.06 12.09 -16.41
C PRO A 172 2.28 12.45 -14.93
N TRP A 173 1.41 13.22 -14.32
CA TRP A 173 1.52 13.64 -12.91
C TRP A 173 0.53 12.93 -12.02
N LEU A 174 -0.67 12.63 -12.54
CA LEU A 174 -1.75 12.02 -11.78
C LEU A 174 -2.53 11.07 -12.68
N TRP A 175 -2.45 9.77 -12.45
CA TRP A 175 -3.19 8.79 -13.25
C TRP A 175 -3.82 7.71 -12.39
N GLN A 176 -4.91 7.19 -12.89
CA GLN A 176 -5.67 6.13 -12.26
C GLN A 176 -5.03 4.77 -12.57
N ARG A 177 -4.92 3.90 -11.57
CA ARG A 177 -4.28 2.58 -11.71
C ARG A 177 -5.20 1.39 -11.43
N GLY A 178 -6.41 1.58 -10.88
CA GLY A 178 -7.32 0.50 -10.56
C GLY A 178 -8.17 0.80 -9.33
N ILE A 179 -8.72 -0.25 -8.73
CA ILE A 179 -9.47 -0.20 -7.49
C ILE A 179 -8.70 -0.89 -6.37
N SER A 180 -8.89 -0.41 -5.15
CA SER A 180 -8.28 -0.92 -3.93
C SER A 180 -9.30 -1.10 -2.83
N SER A 181 -8.98 -1.89 -1.82
CA SER A 181 -9.81 -2.06 -0.64
C SER A 181 -8.96 -2.34 0.59
N GLU A 182 -9.18 -1.54 1.62
CA GLU A 182 -8.64 -1.76 2.96
C GLU A 182 -9.51 -2.80 3.67
N GLY A 183 -9.05 -4.06 3.74
CA GLY A 183 -9.73 -5.12 4.49
C GLY A 183 -10.97 -5.71 3.82
N GLY A 184 -11.13 -5.57 2.51
CA GLY A 184 -12.25 -6.21 1.79
C GLY A 184 -11.96 -7.64 1.37
N TRP A 185 -10.70 -8.00 1.17
CA TRP A 185 -10.30 -9.34 0.72
C TRP A 185 -9.70 -10.17 1.86
N ASP A 186 -8.71 -9.64 2.49
CA ASP A 186 -8.17 -10.04 3.79
C ASP A 186 -7.79 -8.78 4.58
N ALA A 187 -7.15 -8.90 5.73
CA ALA A 187 -6.73 -7.73 6.50
C ALA A 187 -5.22 -7.73 6.72
N PRO A 188 -4.61 -6.57 6.91
CA PRO A 188 -3.23 -6.48 7.35
C PRO A 188 -2.99 -7.36 8.58
N ASN A 189 -1.92 -8.16 8.58
CA ASN A 189 -1.58 -9.16 9.59
C ASN A 189 -2.57 -10.34 9.72
N ARG A 190 -3.51 -10.46 8.79
CA ARG A 190 -4.37 -11.62 8.64
C ARG A 190 -4.41 -11.97 7.18
N GLY A 191 -4.11 -13.22 6.85
CA GLY A 191 -4.14 -13.72 5.49
C GLY A 191 -5.25 -14.72 5.29
N CYS A 192 -5.64 -14.96 4.06
CA CYS A 192 -6.50 -16.07 3.70
C CYS A 192 -5.60 -17.23 3.25
N GLN A 193 -5.21 -18.11 4.19
CA GLN A 193 -4.29 -19.21 3.92
C GLN A 193 -5.01 -20.52 3.58
N GLY A 194 -6.18 -20.76 4.17
CA GLY A 194 -6.89 -22.03 4.03
C GLY A 194 -6.02 -23.22 4.45
N ASP A 195 -5.96 -24.23 3.58
CA ASP A 195 -5.12 -25.42 3.80
C ASP A 195 -3.72 -25.30 3.16
N ASP A 196 -3.44 -24.21 2.46
CA ASP A 196 -2.13 -23.95 1.81
C ASP A 196 -1.01 -23.78 2.88
N LEU A 197 -1.36 -23.26 4.07
CA LEU A 197 -0.44 -23.15 5.20
C LEU A 197 -1.10 -23.77 6.45
N PRO A 198 -0.89 -25.06 6.72
CA PRO A 198 -1.51 -25.74 7.84
C PRO A 198 -0.94 -25.27 9.18
N VAL A 199 -1.83 -25.18 10.18
CA VAL A 199 -1.44 -24.90 11.56
C VAL A 199 -0.62 -26.06 12.11
N LYS A 200 0.46 -25.76 12.86
CA LYS A 200 1.34 -26.78 13.41
C LYS A 200 0.65 -27.69 14.43
N PRO A 201 1.08 -28.95 14.59
CA PRO A 201 0.54 -29.86 15.60
C PRO A 201 0.59 -29.27 17.01
N GLY A 202 -0.50 -29.44 17.76
CA GLY A 202 -0.62 -28.99 19.15
C GLY A 202 -1.12 -27.55 19.32
N VAL A 203 -1.31 -26.81 18.25
CA VAL A 203 -1.95 -25.49 18.27
C VAL A 203 -3.43 -25.63 17.94
N ASP A 204 -4.27 -24.88 18.62
CA ASP A 204 -5.71 -24.88 18.34
C ASP A 204 -6.00 -24.21 17.01
N VAL A 205 -6.31 -25.03 16.00
CA VAL A 205 -6.61 -24.59 14.63
C VAL A 205 -7.74 -23.55 14.61
N LYS A 206 -8.77 -23.73 15.44
CA LYS A 206 -9.91 -22.83 15.47
C LYS A 206 -9.49 -21.43 15.93
N SER A 207 -8.74 -21.36 17.02
CA SER A 207 -8.23 -20.08 17.53
C SER A 207 -7.33 -19.36 16.52
N VAL A 208 -6.45 -20.09 15.82
CA VAL A 208 -5.58 -19.51 14.80
C VAL A 208 -6.40 -18.97 13.64
N LYS A 209 -7.35 -19.76 13.11
CA LYS A 209 -8.20 -19.35 12.00
C LYS A 209 -9.07 -18.13 12.36
N GLU A 210 -9.66 -18.12 13.53
CA GLU A 210 -10.50 -16.98 13.98
C GLU A 210 -9.69 -15.69 14.18
N VAL A 211 -8.43 -15.76 14.59
CA VAL A 211 -7.60 -14.60 14.91
C VAL A 211 -6.75 -14.12 13.71
N LEU A 212 -6.22 -15.04 12.92
CA LEU A 212 -5.19 -14.75 11.92
C LEU A 212 -5.67 -14.91 10.49
N GLU A 213 -6.81 -15.59 10.24
CA GLU A 213 -7.35 -15.75 8.90
C GLU A 213 -8.58 -14.87 8.69
N ILE A 214 -8.56 -14.13 7.58
CA ILE A 214 -9.73 -13.49 6.99
C ILE A 214 -9.75 -13.84 5.52
N CYS A 215 -10.78 -14.57 5.10
CA CYS A 215 -11.06 -14.81 3.68
C CYS A 215 -12.23 -13.92 3.20
N PRO A 216 -12.34 -13.67 1.90
CA PRO A 216 -13.35 -12.77 1.36
C PRO A 216 -14.78 -13.20 1.73
N ASP A 217 -15.51 -12.31 2.38
CA ASP A 217 -16.94 -12.48 2.61
C ASP A 217 -17.75 -11.86 1.46
N PHE A 218 -18.24 -12.69 0.56
CA PHE A 218 -19.02 -12.27 -0.61
C PHE A 218 -20.40 -11.69 -0.28
N THR A 219 -20.82 -11.72 0.98
CA THR A 219 -22.02 -11.03 1.45
C THR A 219 -21.75 -9.60 1.88
N SER A 220 -20.48 -9.27 2.16
CA SER A 220 -20.09 -7.93 2.58
C SER A 220 -20.21 -6.91 1.42
N PRO A 221 -20.67 -5.67 1.70
CA PRO A 221 -20.76 -4.62 0.68
C PRO A 221 -19.43 -4.31 -0.01
N ASN A 222 -18.31 -4.37 0.72
CA ASN A 222 -16.97 -4.09 0.19
C ASN A 222 -16.54 -5.11 -0.85
N VAL A 223 -16.68 -6.42 -0.54
CA VAL A 223 -16.36 -7.48 -1.50
C VAL A 223 -17.29 -7.43 -2.70
N GLN A 224 -18.59 -7.16 -2.49
CA GLN A 224 -19.53 -6.97 -3.59
C GLN A 224 -19.14 -5.78 -4.48
N ALA A 225 -18.67 -4.67 -3.92
CA ALA A 225 -18.18 -3.53 -4.70
C ALA A 225 -16.94 -3.92 -5.54
N LEU A 226 -15.98 -4.64 -4.94
CA LEU A 226 -14.83 -5.17 -5.67
C LEU A 226 -15.24 -6.10 -6.82
N MET A 227 -16.19 -7.03 -6.58
CA MET A 227 -16.67 -7.93 -7.62
C MET A 227 -17.35 -7.21 -8.78
N ARG A 228 -18.12 -6.16 -8.50
CA ARG A 228 -18.73 -5.33 -9.55
C ARG A 228 -17.68 -4.57 -10.35
N GLY A 229 -16.66 -4.04 -9.68
CA GLY A 229 -15.52 -3.42 -10.35
C GLY A 229 -14.81 -4.42 -11.28
N LEU A 230 -14.53 -5.63 -10.81
CA LEU A 230 -13.93 -6.69 -11.61
C LEU A 230 -14.78 -7.04 -12.85
N GLN A 231 -16.09 -7.22 -12.68
CA GLN A 231 -17.03 -7.50 -13.77
C GLN A 231 -17.10 -6.33 -14.78
N ALA A 232 -16.89 -5.10 -14.34
CA ALA A 232 -16.82 -3.93 -15.21
C ALA A 232 -15.46 -3.75 -15.90
N GLY A 233 -14.51 -4.64 -15.69
CA GLY A 233 -13.18 -4.60 -16.30
C GLY A 233 -12.13 -3.82 -15.51
N TRP A 234 -12.37 -3.51 -14.25
CA TRP A 234 -11.40 -2.82 -13.42
C TRP A 234 -10.37 -3.81 -12.83
N ARG A 235 -9.11 -3.39 -12.82
CA ARG A 235 -8.06 -4.16 -12.16
C ARG A 235 -8.09 -3.96 -10.66
N PHE A 236 -7.75 -5.01 -9.92
CA PHE A 236 -7.39 -4.89 -8.53
C PHE A 236 -5.95 -4.39 -8.41
N VAL A 237 -5.74 -3.38 -7.56
CA VAL A 237 -4.43 -2.85 -7.24
C VAL A 237 -4.45 -2.24 -5.84
N GLY A 238 -3.66 -2.79 -4.92
CA GLY A 238 -3.70 -2.34 -3.53
C GLY A 238 -4.90 -2.86 -2.72
N VAL A 239 -5.59 -3.88 -3.20
CA VAL A 239 -6.46 -4.73 -2.39
C VAL A 239 -5.56 -5.62 -1.54
N HIS A 240 -5.82 -5.73 -0.24
CA HIS A 240 -5.01 -6.60 0.61
C HIS A 240 -5.06 -8.05 0.14
N GLY A 241 -3.91 -8.71 0.08
CA GLY A 241 -3.78 -10.09 -0.35
C GLY A 241 -2.55 -10.73 0.29
N VAL A 242 -2.68 -11.16 1.54
CA VAL A 242 -1.58 -11.68 2.36
C VAL A 242 -1.42 -13.19 2.21
N GLY A 243 -2.48 -13.92 1.87
CA GLY A 243 -2.48 -15.37 1.84
C GLY A 243 -2.64 -15.99 0.45
N SER A 244 -2.02 -17.15 0.20
CA SER A 244 -2.09 -17.89 -1.07
C SER A 244 -3.50 -18.31 -1.45
N HIS A 245 -4.30 -18.74 -0.47
CA HIS A 245 -5.69 -19.14 -0.70
C HIS A 245 -6.56 -17.97 -1.17
N GLY A 246 -6.28 -16.75 -0.70
CA GLY A 246 -6.93 -15.53 -1.18
C GLY A 246 -6.71 -15.30 -2.68
N PHE A 247 -5.52 -15.59 -3.19
CA PHE A 247 -5.25 -15.56 -4.64
C PHE A 247 -6.01 -16.64 -5.40
N ARG A 248 -6.11 -17.86 -4.87
CA ARG A 248 -6.91 -18.95 -5.46
C ARG A 248 -8.37 -18.53 -5.62
N ILE A 249 -8.96 -17.96 -4.57
CA ILE A 249 -10.33 -17.42 -4.60
C ILE A 249 -10.45 -16.31 -5.65
N PHE A 250 -9.47 -15.43 -5.73
CA PHE A 250 -9.49 -14.36 -6.73
C PHE A 250 -9.50 -14.90 -8.15
N VAL A 251 -8.66 -15.89 -8.47
CA VAL A 251 -8.64 -16.49 -9.81
C VAL A 251 -9.98 -17.12 -10.14
N GLN A 252 -10.60 -17.87 -9.23
CA GLN A 252 -11.94 -18.42 -9.43
C GLN A 252 -12.98 -17.33 -9.76
N LYS A 253 -12.94 -16.20 -9.02
CA LYS A 253 -13.86 -15.08 -9.26
C LYS A 253 -13.56 -14.33 -10.55
N LEU A 254 -12.30 -14.26 -10.95
CA LEU A 254 -11.89 -13.72 -12.25
C LEU A 254 -12.43 -14.57 -13.40
N GLU A 255 -12.30 -15.88 -13.31
CA GLU A 255 -12.82 -16.83 -14.30
C GLU A 255 -14.35 -16.75 -14.41
N GLU A 256 -15.07 -16.71 -13.28
CA GLU A 256 -16.53 -16.48 -13.27
C GLU A 256 -16.91 -15.13 -13.94
N ALA A 257 -16.11 -14.08 -13.74
CA ALA A 257 -16.35 -12.79 -14.37
C ALA A 257 -16.10 -12.84 -15.89
N MET A 258 -15.05 -13.54 -16.33
CA MET A 258 -14.75 -13.77 -17.74
C MET A 258 -15.86 -14.57 -18.44
N GLU A 259 -16.37 -15.62 -17.81
CA GLU A 259 -17.49 -16.41 -18.34
C GLU A 259 -18.77 -15.60 -18.50
N LYS A 260 -19.04 -14.67 -17.57
CA LYS A 260 -20.21 -13.79 -17.63
C LYS A 260 -20.07 -12.65 -18.65
N ASN A 261 -18.84 -12.26 -18.99
CA ASN A 261 -18.54 -11.12 -19.87
C ASN A 261 -17.47 -11.47 -20.92
N PRO A 262 -17.64 -12.54 -21.73
CA PRO A 262 -16.57 -13.05 -22.60
C PRO A 262 -16.15 -12.09 -23.71
N GLY A 263 -17.01 -11.12 -24.08
CA GLY A 263 -16.71 -10.09 -25.07
C GLY A 263 -15.89 -8.91 -24.53
N VAL A 264 -15.79 -8.79 -23.19
CA VAL A 264 -15.09 -7.69 -22.49
C VAL A 264 -13.86 -8.21 -21.77
N LEU A 265 -14.05 -9.22 -20.93
CA LEU A 265 -12.99 -9.81 -20.11
C LEU A 265 -12.33 -10.98 -20.84
N THR A 266 -11.68 -10.69 -21.96
CA THR A 266 -10.89 -11.69 -22.68
C THR A 266 -9.60 -12.01 -21.92
N LEU A 267 -8.97 -13.15 -22.17
CA LEU A 267 -7.69 -13.51 -21.57
C LEU A 267 -6.60 -12.44 -21.85
N ASP A 268 -6.56 -11.89 -23.06
CA ASP A 268 -5.63 -10.83 -23.42
C ASP A 268 -5.89 -9.56 -22.59
N TYR A 269 -7.14 -9.16 -22.42
CA TYR A 269 -7.53 -8.02 -21.58
C TYR A 269 -7.11 -8.24 -20.12
N VAL A 270 -7.42 -9.39 -19.54
CA VAL A 270 -7.07 -9.74 -18.17
C VAL A 270 -5.57 -9.72 -17.94
N ARG A 271 -4.78 -10.29 -18.84
CA ARG A 271 -3.30 -10.26 -18.78
C ARG A 271 -2.75 -8.84 -18.85
N LYS A 272 -3.31 -7.99 -19.70
CA LYS A 272 -2.94 -6.58 -19.82
C LYS A 272 -3.38 -5.75 -18.61
N SER A 273 -4.40 -6.19 -17.89
CA SER A 273 -4.86 -5.51 -16.67
C SER A 273 -3.85 -5.58 -15.52
N ARG A 274 -2.94 -6.56 -15.50
CA ARG A 274 -1.88 -6.66 -14.48
C ARG A 274 -2.46 -6.57 -13.07
N HIS A 275 -3.50 -7.36 -12.75
CA HIS A 275 -4.06 -7.40 -11.39
C HIS A 275 -2.96 -7.63 -10.36
N GLY A 276 -3.13 -7.09 -9.14
CA GLY A 276 -2.19 -7.31 -8.07
C GLY A 276 -2.79 -6.95 -6.72
N PHE A 277 -2.29 -7.64 -5.69
CA PHE A 277 -2.72 -7.44 -4.32
C PHE A 277 -1.59 -6.80 -3.51
N ALA A 278 -1.95 -5.98 -2.52
CA ALA A 278 -0.99 -5.38 -1.63
C ALA A 278 -0.52 -6.37 -0.55
N HIS A 279 0.68 -6.14 -0.09
CA HIS A 279 1.37 -6.74 1.04
C HIS A 279 2.03 -8.10 0.79
N GLY A 280 1.44 -9.09 0.19
CA GLY A 280 2.07 -10.38 -0.13
C GLY A 280 2.95 -11.03 0.95
N THR A 281 2.76 -10.70 2.24
CA THR A 281 3.70 -11.01 3.32
C THR A 281 3.79 -12.49 3.64
N LEU A 282 2.64 -13.20 3.57
CA LEU A 282 2.53 -14.64 3.79
C LEU A 282 1.98 -15.34 2.53
N THR A 283 2.36 -14.88 1.35
CA THR A 283 1.98 -15.52 0.09
C THR A 283 3.04 -16.55 -0.28
N GLY A 284 2.76 -17.82 -0.02
CA GLY A 284 3.65 -18.93 -0.36
C GLY A 284 3.67 -19.22 -1.86
N ALA A 285 4.76 -19.82 -2.31
CA ALA A 285 4.94 -20.29 -3.68
C ALA A 285 4.21 -21.64 -3.91
N VAL A 286 2.89 -21.66 -3.69
CA VAL A 286 2.06 -22.85 -3.91
C VAL A 286 1.94 -23.11 -5.41
N PRO A 287 2.45 -24.23 -5.96
CA PRO A 287 2.63 -24.43 -7.40
C PRO A 287 1.36 -24.19 -8.21
N GLU A 288 0.23 -24.76 -7.81
CA GLU A 288 -1.04 -24.66 -8.54
C GLU A 288 -1.57 -23.21 -8.55
N VAL A 289 -1.38 -22.46 -7.46
CA VAL A 289 -1.77 -21.06 -7.38
C VAL A 289 -0.84 -20.20 -8.23
N MET A 290 0.46 -20.48 -8.20
CA MET A 290 1.45 -19.72 -8.96
C MET A 290 1.31 -19.92 -10.46
N GLU A 291 0.98 -21.11 -10.94
CA GLU A 291 0.68 -21.33 -12.36
C GLU A 291 -0.54 -20.52 -12.81
N GLN A 292 -1.59 -20.44 -11.99
CA GLN A 292 -2.76 -19.60 -12.28
C GLN A 292 -2.40 -18.11 -12.28
N ILE A 293 -1.66 -17.63 -11.28
CA ILE A 293 -1.17 -16.24 -11.20
C ILE A 293 -0.35 -15.88 -12.45
N LYS A 294 0.53 -16.77 -12.88
CA LYS A 294 1.35 -16.61 -14.08
C LYS A 294 0.49 -16.61 -15.34
N HIS A 295 -0.48 -17.53 -15.43
CA HIS A 295 -1.39 -17.61 -16.56
C HIS A 295 -2.15 -16.30 -16.80
N TYR A 296 -2.65 -15.67 -15.75
CA TYR A 296 -3.39 -14.41 -15.82
C TYR A 296 -2.52 -13.16 -15.71
N ASN A 297 -1.20 -13.29 -15.61
CA ASN A 297 -0.24 -12.18 -15.41
C ASN A 297 -0.57 -11.32 -14.19
N ILE A 298 -0.93 -11.96 -13.08
CA ILE A 298 -1.19 -11.30 -11.80
C ILE A 298 0.14 -10.98 -11.13
N TYR A 299 0.24 -9.83 -10.48
CA TYR A 299 1.41 -9.36 -9.77
C TYR A 299 1.28 -9.63 -8.27
N ILE A 300 2.42 -9.85 -7.63
CA ILE A 300 2.52 -9.96 -6.16
C ILE A 300 3.37 -8.82 -5.63
N PRO A 301 2.79 -7.68 -5.23
CA PRO A 301 3.48 -6.68 -4.44
C PRO A 301 3.82 -7.24 -3.06
N ILE A 302 5.09 -7.13 -2.66
CA ILE A 302 5.56 -7.66 -1.37
C ILE A 302 6.13 -6.51 -0.53
N ASN A 303 5.52 -6.29 0.63
CA ASN A 303 6.07 -5.49 1.70
C ASN A 303 6.99 -6.35 2.58
N LEU A 304 8.19 -6.64 2.07
CA LEU A 304 9.09 -7.58 2.74
C LEU A 304 9.58 -7.08 4.11
N ARG A 305 9.77 -5.76 4.25
CA ARG A 305 10.16 -5.17 5.53
C ARG A 305 9.12 -5.42 6.62
N ARG A 306 7.84 -5.29 6.28
CA ARG A 306 6.74 -5.61 7.18
C ARG A 306 6.68 -7.12 7.46
N ALA A 307 6.82 -7.94 6.41
CA ALA A 307 6.82 -9.39 6.56
C ALA A 307 7.85 -9.85 7.60
N LEU A 308 9.11 -9.41 7.45
CA LEU A 308 10.18 -9.79 8.37
C LEU A 308 10.06 -9.18 9.77
N ALA A 309 9.38 -8.05 9.92
CA ALA A 309 9.20 -7.40 11.21
C ALA A 309 8.05 -7.98 12.05
N ILE A 310 7.02 -8.54 11.43
CA ILE A 310 5.79 -8.92 12.11
C ILE A 310 5.54 -10.43 12.07
N GLU A 311 5.78 -11.07 10.93
CA GLU A 311 5.34 -12.43 10.69
C GLU A 311 6.21 -13.54 11.32
N PRO A 312 7.51 -13.36 11.61
CA PRO A 312 8.32 -14.44 12.18
C PRO A 312 7.78 -15.03 13.46
N ASP A 313 7.23 -14.20 14.37
CA ASP A 313 6.64 -14.69 15.61
C ASP A 313 5.33 -15.43 15.34
N ASN A 314 4.52 -14.91 14.41
CA ASN A 314 3.30 -15.59 13.96
C ASN A 314 3.60 -16.96 13.36
N ILE A 315 4.61 -17.05 12.48
CA ILE A 315 5.07 -18.31 11.91
C ILE A 315 5.53 -19.29 13.01
N ARG A 316 6.41 -18.83 13.89
CA ARG A 316 6.97 -19.65 14.96
C ARG A 316 5.90 -20.20 15.89
N GLN A 317 4.94 -19.38 16.27
CA GLN A 317 3.88 -19.74 17.20
C GLN A 317 2.84 -20.66 16.58
N ASN A 318 2.42 -20.40 15.35
CA ASN A 318 1.20 -20.99 14.80
C ASN A 318 1.43 -21.98 13.65
N TYR A 319 2.47 -21.80 12.84
CA TYR A 319 2.70 -22.60 11.63
C TYR A 319 3.96 -23.46 11.69
N GLY A 320 4.99 -23.04 12.43
CA GLY A 320 6.26 -23.77 12.51
C GLY A 320 7.06 -23.74 11.20
N GLU A 321 7.91 -24.77 11.00
CA GLU A 321 8.82 -24.85 9.85
C GLU A 321 8.16 -24.64 8.46
N PRO A 322 6.99 -25.21 8.15
CA PRO A 322 6.36 -24.96 6.86
C PRO A 322 6.04 -23.49 6.59
N GLY A 323 5.82 -22.69 7.65
CA GLY A 323 5.51 -21.26 7.52
C GLY A 323 6.66 -20.43 6.96
N TRP A 324 7.91 -20.87 7.12
CA TRP A 324 9.07 -20.13 6.61
C TRP A 324 9.06 -20.02 5.08
N ALA A 325 8.55 -21.02 4.37
CA ALA A 325 8.37 -20.99 2.92
C ALA A 325 7.30 -19.96 2.45
N PHE A 326 6.52 -19.41 3.37
CA PHE A 326 5.50 -18.39 3.11
C PHE A 326 5.98 -16.97 3.45
N LEU A 327 7.11 -16.82 4.12
CA LEU A 327 7.61 -15.52 4.56
C LEU A 327 8.25 -14.73 3.41
N GLY A 328 7.40 -14.14 2.56
CA GLY A 328 7.80 -13.32 1.43
C GLY A 328 8.85 -14.00 0.55
N PRO A 329 8.59 -15.15 -0.09
CA PRO A 329 9.56 -15.94 -0.85
C PRO A 329 9.88 -15.29 -2.20
N VAL A 330 10.53 -14.14 -2.17
CA VAL A 330 10.77 -13.27 -3.34
C VAL A 330 11.54 -13.98 -4.42
N LYS A 331 12.67 -14.62 -4.04
CA LYS A 331 13.51 -15.33 -5.00
C LYS A 331 12.78 -16.50 -5.64
N THR A 332 12.16 -17.33 -4.84
CA THR A 332 11.38 -18.49 -5.31
C THR A 332 10.26 -18.06 -6.26
N LEU A 333 9.49 -17.03 -5.94
CA LEU A 333 8.45 -16.50 -6.84
C LEU A 333 9.02 -15.99 -8.16
N LEU A 334 10.15 -15.28 -8.10
CA LEU A 334 10.85 -14.79 -9.31
C LEU A 334 11.36 -15.95 -10.18
N ASP A 335 11.95 -16.98 -9.56
CA ASP A 335 12.46 -18.18 -10.26
C ASP A 335 11.31 -18.96 -10.93
N MET A 336 10.10 -18.94 -10.35
CA MET A 336 8.88 -19.46 -10.97
C MET A 336 8.33 -18.56 -12.09
N GLY A 337 8.90 -17.39 -12.33
CA GLY A 337 8.49 -16.43 -13.35
C GLY A 337 7.30 -15.56 -12.93
N ILE A 338 7.00 -15.49 -11.64
CA ILE A 338 5.98 -14.60 -11.08
C ILE A 338 6.49 -13.15 -11.06
N LYS A 339 5.60 -12.22 -11.36
CA LYS A 339 5.93 -10.80 -11.30
C LYS A 339 5.78 -10.26 -9.88
N VAL A 340 6.91 -10.15 -9.21
CA VAL A 340 7.00 -9.55 -7.87
C VAL A 340 7.33 -8.06 -7.99
N VAL A 341 6.75 -7.25 -7.12
CA VAL A 341 6.97 -5.80 -7.02
C VAL A 341 7.32 -5.46 -5.57
N GLY A 342 8.30 -4.58 -5.37
CA GLY A 342 8.61 -4.05 -4.05
C GLY A 342 7.52 -3.07 -3.60
N GLU A 343 6.96 -3.31 -2.43
CA GLU A 343 5.99 -2.44 -1.80
C GLU A 343 6.55 -1.86 -0.50
N GLY A 344 6.23 -0.59 -0.22
CA GLY A 344 6.57 0.07 1.04
C GLY A 344 5.38 0.85 1.58
N GLU A 345 5.05 0.65 2.85
CA GLU A 345 4.16 1.51 3.61
C GLU A 345 5.00 2.56 4.35
N ILE A 346 5.39 3.61 3.65
CA ILE A 346 6.35 4.58 4.15
C ILE A 346 5.69 5.95 4.28
N GLY A 347 5.39 6.35 5.53
CA GLY A 347 4.72 7.64 5.79
C GLY A 347 5.66 8.84 5.69
N ARG A 348 6.89 8.71 6.21
CA ARG A 348 7.90 9.78 6.24
C ARG A 348 9.27 9.23 5.86
N PRO A 349 9.53 9.05 4.56
CA PRO A 349 10.82 8.57 4.13
C PRO A 349 11.93 9.61 4.40
N ASP A 350 13.10 9.11 4.75
CA ASP A 350 14.35 9.85 4.86
C ASP A 350 15.29 9.49 3.69
N PRO A 351 16.45 10.14 3.53
CA PRO A 351 17.36 9.85 2.42
C PRO A 351 17.90 8.42 2.35
N THR A 352 17.72 7.61 3.39
CA THR A 352 18.19 6.20 3.47
C THR A 352 17.07 5.18 3.33
N THR A 353 15.82 5.60 3.37
CA THR A 353 14.66 4.72 3.53
C THR A 353 14.56 3.62 2.46
N TYR A 354 14.74 3.98 1.17
CA TYR A 354 14.63 3.00 0.08
C TYR A 354 15.83 2.07 0.00
N PHE A 355 17.00 2.47 0.52
CA PHE A 355 18.16 1.59 0.62
C PHE A 355 18.00 0.59 1.75
N LYS A 356 17.39 0.98 2.87
CA LYS A 356 16.98 0.05 3.93
C LYS A 356 15.94 -0.96 3.42
N GLN A 357 15.04 -0.52 2.53
CA GLN A 357 14.09 -1.43 1.90
C GLN A 357 14.75 -2.37 0.91
N ALA A 358 15.69 -1.86 0.07
CA ALA A 358 16.48 -2.70 -0.82
C ALA A 358 17.33 -3.71 -0.05
N ASP A 359 17.90 -3.30 1.08
CA ASP A 359 18.68 -4.15 1.97
C ASP A 359 17.90 -5.36 2.49
N VAL A 360 16.65 -5.16 2.85
CA VAL A 360 15.78 -6.28 3.28
C VAL A 360 15.56 -7.28 2.15
N PHE A 361 15.48 -6.85 0.90
CA PHE A 361 15.41 -7.76 -0.25
C PHE A 361 16.72 -8.50 -0.49
N VAL A 362 17.88 -7.87 -0.24
CA VAL A 362 19.20 -8.46 -0.45
C VAL A 362 19.61 -9.35 0.72
N ASN A 363 19.60 -8.81 1.93
CA ASN A 363 20.17 -9.44 3.12
C ASN A 363 19.15 -10.18 3.99
N ARG A 364 17.85 -9.98 3.76
CA ARG A 364 16.79 -10.62 4.56
C ARG A 364 16.90 -10.31 6.05
N GLU A 365 17.57 -9.22 6.41
CA GLU A 365 17.85 -8.81 7.78
C GLU A 365 16.88 -7.70 8.22
N ILE A 366 16.35 -7.82 9.42
CA ILE A 366 15.63 -6.71 10.06
C ILE A 366 16.65 -5.65 10.47
N SER A 367 16.66 -4.54 9.78
CA SER A 367 17.49 -3.40 10.13
C SER A 367 16.74 -2.39 10.99
N ASN A 368 17.52 -1.72 11.86
CA ASN A 368 17.12 -0.54 12.58
C ASN A 368 16.41 0.44 11.66
N GLY A 369 15.20 0.58 11.83
CA GLY A 369 14.40 1.46 11.06
C GLY A 369 12.96 1.16 11.33
N THR A 370 12.21 2.14 11.20
CA THR A 370 10.80 2.08 11.44
C THR A 370 10.12 1.45 10.23
N SER A 371 9.36 0.40 10.45
CA SER A 371 8.22 0.11 9.62
C SER A 371 7.29 1.33 9.75
N GLU A 372 7.00 2.03 8.66
CA GLU A 372 6.08 3.19 8.66
C GLU A 372 6.46 4.36 9.61
N GLY A 373 7.72 4.57 9.91
CA GLY A 373 8.12 5.60 10.87
C GLY A 373 7.90 5.21 12.33
N ARG A 374 7.70 3.92 12.65
CA ARG A 374 7.62 3.40 14.03
C ARG A 374 8.86 2.61 14.37
N PRO A 375 9.36 2.74 15.62
CA PRO A 375 10.43 1.87 16.08
C PRO A 375 9.98 0.41 15.95
N ILE A 376 10.89 -0.45 15.49
CA ILE A 376 10.72 -1.89 15.66
C ILE A 376 10.67 -2.12 17.16
N PRO A 377 9.64 -2.79 17.72
CA PRO A 377 9.61 -3.11 19.12
C PRO A 377 10.87 -3.87 19.52
N GLU A 378 11.41 -3.62 20.73
CA GLU A 378 12.67 -4.21 21.22
C GLU A 378 12.72 -5.73 21.13
N ASN A 379 11.57 -6.39 20.99
CA ASN A 379 11.42 -7.85 20.94
C ASN A 379 11.48 -8.43 19.52
N PHE A 380 11.58 -7.62 18.46
CA PHE A 380 11.54 -8.07 17.07
C PHE A 380 12.91 -8.29 16.43
N GLY A 381 13.92 -8.60 17.23
CA GLY A 381 15.16 -9.19 16.73
C GLY A 381 15.88 -8.36 15.67
N GLU A 382 16.10 -7.07 15.95
CA GLU A 382 17.00 -6.25 15.14
C GLU A 382 18.31 -6.99 14.83
N GLY A 383 18.72 -6.99 13.56
CA GLY A 383 19.88 -7.74 13.10
C GLY A 383 19.64 -9.24 12.85
N GLN A 384 18.40 -9.75 13.04
CA GLN A 384 18.09 -11.13 12.69
C GLN A 384 17.87 -11.28 11.17
N VAL A 385 18.40 -12.36 10.63
CA VAL A 385 18.25 -12.76 9.23
C VAL A 385 17.21 -13.87 9.16
N TYR A 386 16.23 -13.71 8.28
CA TYR A 386 15.16 -14.70 8.07
C TYR A 386 15.16 -15.23 6.66
N VAL A 387 15.25 -16.55 6.51
CA VAL A 387 15.22 -17.26 5.21
C VAL A 387 16.21 -16.64 4.23
N PRO A 388 17.53 -16.66 4.54
CA PRO A 388 18.55 -15.97 3.73
C PRO A 388 18.64 -16.46 2.30
N GLU A 389 18.21 -17.69 2.01
CA GLU A 389 18.12 -18.27 0.67
C GLU A 389 17.12 -17.56 -0.25
N GLU A 390 16.20 -16.80 0.31
CA GLU A 390 15.26 -15.94 -0.43
C GLU A 390 15.81 -14.53 -0.71
N GLY A 391 17.05 -14.25 -0.35
CA GLY A 391 17.73 -13.02 -0.71
C GLY A 391 17.96 -12.92 -2.22
N VAL A 392 17.83 -11.71 -2.76
CA VAL A 392 18.05 -11.43 -4.18
C VAL A 392 19.25 -10.52 -4.38
N ASP A 393 19.84 -10.54 -5.59
CA ASP A 393 20.91 -9.60 -5.90
C ASP A 393 20.44 -8.14 -5.94
N ARG A 394 21.39 -7.20 -5.85
CA ARG A 394 21.11 -5.76 -5.79
C ARG A 394 20.41 -5.21 -7.02
N VAL A 395 20.74 -5.75 -8.21
CA VAL A 395 20.09 -5.33 -9.46
C VAL A 395 18.62 -5.72 -9.43
N VAL A 396 18.31 -6.92 -8.93
CA VAL A 396 16.94 -7.37 -8.74
C VAL A 396 16.23 -6.49 -7.69
N ALA A 397 16.83 -6.25 -6.53
CA ALA A 397 16.27 -5.39 -5.49
C ALA A 397 15.98 -3.98 -6.03
N LEU A 398 16.93 -3.38 -6.77
CA LEU A 398 16.72 -2.10 -7.42
C LEU A 398 15.55 -2.11 -8.40
N LYS A 399 15.46 -3.16 -9.24
CA LYS A 399 14.36 -3.30 -10.20
C LYS A 399 13.00 -3.48 -9.52
N LEU A 400 12.93 -4.15 -8.38
CA LEU A 400 11.69 -4.29 -7.60
C LEU A 400 11.14 -2.92 -7.17
N LEU A 401 12.01 -1.98 -6.83
CA LEU A 401 11.66 -0.65 -6.34
C LEU A 401 11.53 0.41 -7.46
N THR A 402 11.95 0.11 -8.69
CA THR A 402 11.96 1.07 -9.80
C THR A 402 11.19 0.55 -11.02
N TYR A 403 11.85 -0.18 -11.92
CA TYR A 403 11.30 -0.63 -13.19
C TYR A 403 10.03 -1.48 -13.02
N ARG A 404 10.03 -2.46 -12.10
CA ARG A 404 8.88 -3.34 -11.88
C ARG A 404 7.71 -2.59 -11.23
N SER A 405 8.00 -1.61 -10.38
CA SER A 405 6.97 -0.72 -9.84
C SER A 405 6.34 0.14 -10.93
N ALA A 406 7.15 0.67 -11.86
CA ALA A 406 6.65 1.41 -13.01
C ALA A 406 5.78 0.52 -13.92
N ASP A 407 6.23 -0.70 -14.22
CA ASP A 407 5.47 -1.71 -14.99
C ASP A 407 4.13 -2.01 -14.31
N PHE A 408 4.12 -2.24 -13.00
CA PHE A 408 2.87 -2.45 -12.26
C PHE A 408 1.90 -1.27 -12.31
N HIS A 409 2.42 -0.05 -12.48
CA HIS A 409 1.61 1.17 -12.52
C HIS A 409 1.29 1.69 -13.92
N TYR A 410 1.54 0.90 -14.97
CA TYR A 410 1.37 1.31 -16.38
C TYR A 410 2.19 2.54 -16.76
N ALA A 411 3.40 2.62 -16.27
CA ALA A 411 4.29 3.77 -16.45
C ALA A 411 5.68 3.39 -16.98
N GLU A 412 5.92 2.11 -17.28
CA GLU A 412 7.22 1.58 -17.69
C GLU A 412 7.79 2.20 -18.97
N ASP A 413 6.93 2.69 -19.86
CA ASP A 413 7.34 3.40 -21.08
C ASP A 413 7.79 4.84 -20.81
N LYS A 414 7.55 5.36 -19.61
CA LYS A 414 7.78 6.75 -19.24
C LYS A 414 8.75 6.96 -18.09
N ILE A 415 8.80 6.03 -17.14
CA ILE A 415 9.63 6.10 -15.92
C ILE A 415 10.17 4.73 -15.54
N GLY A 416 10.91 4.64 -14.43
CA GLY A 416 11.39 3.39 -13.84
C GLY A 416 12.77 2.92 -14.36
N SER A 417 13.26 3.53 -15.41
CA SER A 417 14.62 3.31 -15.94
C SER A 417 15.14 4.58 -16.65
N LEU A 418 16.46 4.66 -16.81
CA LEU A 418 17.12 5.76 -17.50
C LEU A 418 17.36 5.38 -18.98
N GLU A 419 16.35 5.63 -19.80
CA GLU A 419 16.37 5.34 -21.23
C GLU A 419 15.95 6.57 -22.03
N VAL A 420 16.46 6.69 -23.26
CA VAL A 420 16.09 7.77 -24.17
C VAL A 420 14.57 7.72 -24.45
N GLY A 421 13.89 8.85 -24.28
CA GLY A 421 12.45 8.99 -24.46
C GLY A 421 11.64 8.86 -23.17
N LYS A 422 12.24 8.48 -22.04
CA LYS A 422 11.60 8.51 -20.72
C LYS A 422 11.84 9.84 -20.01
N PHE A 423 11.03 10.11 -18.99
CA PHE A 423 11.24 11.28 -18.14
C PHE A 423 12.57 11.16 -17.38
N ALA A 424 13.26 12.27 -17.20
CA ALA A 424 14.45 12.37 -16.39
C ALA A 424 14.06 12.41 -14.90
N ASP A 425 13.63 11.25 -14.41
CA ASP A 425 13.25 11.02 -13.01
C ASP A 425 14.31 10.10 -12.40
N PHE A 426 15.20 10.62 -11.55
CA PHE A 426 16.27 9.83 -10.94
C PHE A 426 16.79 10.43 -9.63
N ALA A 427 17.49 9.61 -8.86
CA ALA A 427 18.23 10.03 -7.68
C ALA A 427 19.75 9.88 -7.90
N VAL A 428 20.51 10.84 -7.38
CA VAL A 428 21.96 10.72 -7.22
C VAL A 428 22.21 10.23 -5.80
N ILE A 429 23.08 9.26 -5.63
CA ILE A 429 23.39 8.59 -4.36
C ILE A 429 24.85 8.74 -3.99
N ASP A 430 25.17 8.55 -2.73
CA ASP A 430 26.50 8.82 -2.18
C ASP A 430 27.53 7.69 -2.42
N LYS A 431 27.07 6.46 -2.65
CA LYS A 431 27.94 5.29 -2.81
C LYS A 431 27.56 4.49 -4.07
N ASP A 432 28.48 3.64 -4.52
CA ASP A 432 28.17 2.68 -5.58
C ASP A 432 27.28 1.56 -5.03
N PHE A 433 25.98 1.67 -5.34
CA PHE A 433 24.98 0.70 -4.93
C PHE A 433 25.19 -0.68 -5.57
N LEU A 434 25.78 -0.77 -6.76
CA LEU A 434 25.80 -2.00 -7.52
C LEU A 434 27.01 -2.88 -7.22
N SER A 435 28.17 -2.34 -6.84
CA SER A 435 29.43 -3.07 -6.71
C SER A 435 30.01 -3.11 -5.29
N GLY A 436 29.45 -2.38 -4.33
CA GLY A 436 29.91 -2.41 -2.94
C GLY A 436 29.54 -3.71 -2.19
N PRO A 437 30.00 -3.95 -0.95
CA PRO A 437 29.58 -5.08 -0.11
C PRO A 437 28.09 -5.07 0.21
N ASP A 438 27.42 -6.22 0.32
CA ASP A 438 25.97 -6.28 0.60
C ASP A 438 25.62 -5.63 1.95
N THR A 439 26.50 -5.66 2.93
CA THR A 439 26.37 -4.96 4.20
C THR A 439 26.26 -3.43 4.08
N GLU A 440 26.71 -2.85 2.94
CA GLU A 440 26.65 -1.40 2.69
C GLU A 440 25.38 -0.93 1.99
N VAL A 441 24.50 -1.84 1.57
CA VAL A 441 23.27 -1.48 0.85
C VAL A 441 22.45 -0.47 1.65
N ARG A 442 22.19 -0.75 2.92
CA ARG A 442 21.38 0.11 3.84
C ARG A 442 22.01 1.47 4.13
N HIS A 443 23.32 1.60 3.95
CA HIS A 443 24.09 2.80 4.28
C HIS A 443 24.22 3.79 3.11
N ASN A 444 23.58 3.51 1.98
CA ASN A 444 23.45 4.48 0.91
C ASN A 444 22.46 5.58 1.30
N LYS A 445 22.68 6.77 0.77
CA LYS A 445 21.74 7.89 0.93
C LYS A 445 21.57 8.68 -0.36
N VAL A 446 20.45 9.33 -0.49
CA VAL A 446 20.16 10.25 -1.59
C VAL A 446 20.91 11.56 -1.38
N LEU A 447 21.59 12.01 -2.41
CA LEU A 447 22.27 13.30 -2.50
C LEU A 447 21.48 14.31 -3.32
N MET A 448 20.79 13.85 -4.39
CA MET A 448 19.91 14.69 -5.18
C MET A 448 18.72 13.87 -5.68
N THR A 449 17.59 14.54 -5.86
CA THR A 449 16.41 13.98 -6.53
C THR A 449 16.03 14.88 -7.68
N ILE A 450 15.95 14.30 -8.85
CA ILE A 450 15.58 14.94 -10.10
C ILE A 450 14.22 14.39 -10.54
N LEU A 451 13.27 15.28 -10.81
CA LEU A 451 11.93 14.97 -11.28
C LEU A 451 11.64 15.75 -12.55
N ALA A 452 11.39 15.06 -13.65
CA ALA A 452 11.19 15.64 -14.96
C ALA A 452 12.35 16.57 -15.40
N GLY A 453 13.59 16.21 -15.04
CA GLY A 453 14.79 17.00 -15.34
C GLY A 453 15.05 18.18 -14.41
N GLU A 454 14.18 18.44 -13.43
CA GLU A 454 14.35 19.52 -12.46
C GLU A 454 14.82 18.98 -11.11
N THR A 455 15.78 19.65 -10.47
CA THR A 455 16.22 19.32 -9.11
C THR A 455 15.13 19.64 -8.11
N ARG A 456 14.65 18.59 -7.41
CA ARG A 456 13.66 18.73 -6.34
C ARG A 456 14.31 18.75 -4.96
N TYR A 457 15.40 18.04 -4.82
CA TYR A 457 16.21 17.99 -3.59
C TYR A 457 17.69 17.96 -3.94
N LYS A 458 18.47 18.62 -3.13
CA LYS A 458 19.92 18.54 -3.09
C LYS A 458 20.36 18.57 -1.64
N ASP A 459 21.12 17.56 -1.21
CA ASP A 459 21.73 17.51 0.11
C ASP A 459 22.62 18.77 0.28
N PRO A 460 22.43 19.58 1.35
CA PRO A 460 23.20 20.79 1.57
C PRO A 460 24.72 20.57 1.64
N ALA A 461 25.15 19.37 2.04
CA ALA A 461 26.54 18.99 2.11
C ALA A 461 27.10 18.50 0.75
N TYR A 462 26.25 18.26 -0.24
CA TYR A 462 26.67 17.77 -1.55
C TYR A 462 27.07 18.90 -2.48
N ASN A 463 28.35 18.92 -2.83
CA ASN A 463 28.91 19.86 -3.80
C ASN A 463 29.44 19.07 -5.01
N PRO A 464 28.66 18.97 -6.12
CA PRO A 464 29.16 18.32 -7.32
C PRO A 464 30.38 19.12 -7.82
N VAL A 465 31.50 18.44 -8.03
CA VAL A 465 32.65 19.06 -8.66
C VAL A 465 32.25 19.40 -10.09
N GLU A 466 32.22 20.68 -10.43
CA GLU A 466 32.14 21.10 -11.82
C GLU A 466 33.38 20.58 -12.55
N ARG A 467 33.18 19.66 -13.49
CA ARG A 467 34.23 19.14 -14.37
C ARG A 467 34.16 19.86 -15.70
#